data_a67f630d9f4a940505ba19348ff6b91b
#
_entry.id   a67f630d9f4a940505ba19348ff6b91b
#
_cell.length_a   1.000
_cell.length_b   1.000
_cell.length_c   1.000
_cell.angle_alpha   90.00
_cell.angle_beta   90.00
_cell.angle_gamma   90.00
#
_symmetry.space_group_name_H-M   'P 1'
#
loop_
_entity.id
_entity.type
_entity.pdbx_description
1 polymer ?
#
loop_
_entity_poly.entity_id
_entity_poly.type
_entity_poly.pdbx_seq_one_letter_code
_entity_poly.pdbx_strand_id
1 'polypeptide(L)'
;MACEAFYTLTMDYQRLLDKIRLRSTELGFTGIGVAEAELQADQAHLQDWLDQGQHGQMDYMARHGDMRSRPDLLQAGTLSVISVRMDYGADDLQAWQTLNSPASAYVARYALGRDYHKLMRQRLKRLAEFIEHEIGAFNYRVLVDSAPSLERALARNAGLGWIGKHTCLIDKDSGSWFFLGEIYTDLPLPRSNEKPQGHCGTCTRCIDVCPTQAIVAPNRLDARRCISYLTIEHRGSIPEELRAPIGNRIFGCDDCQLVCPWNKFAKIHAEPDFAARNNLDQASLLDLMAWTEEEFLSRTEGSAIRRTGYINWLRNLAVAIGNAEPSAAHLAALNEKTAHPDPVVREHAEWGLRRLESKLRA
;
A
#
# COMPACT_ATOMS: atom_id res chain seq x y z
N MET A 1 -40.29 -52.43 3.76
CA MET A 1 -39.21 -51.75 3.03
C MET A 1 -39.43 -50.25 3.15
N ALA A 2 -38.80 -49.63 4.15
CA ALA A 2 -38.86 -48.18 4.33
C ALA A 2 -37.75 -47.55 3.50
N CYS A 3 -38.12 -46.71 2.53
CA CYS A 3 -37.22 -45.95 1.71
C CYS A 3 -36.79 -44.71 2.55
N GLU A 4 -35.62 -44.78 3.16
CA GLU A 4 -35.01 -43.64 3.78
C GLU A 4 -34.60 -42.65 2.69
N ALA A 5 -35.36 -41.55 2.55
CA ALA A 5 -35.00 -40.41 1.75
C ALA A 5 -33.84 -39.70 2.42
N PHE A 6 -32.62 -39.95 1.95
CA PHE A 6 -31.49 -39.11 2.23
C PHE A 6 -31.77 -37.70 1.65
N TYR A 7 -32.29 -36.80 2.44
CA TYR A 7 -32.23 -35.38 2.15
C TYR A 7 -30.75 -34.96 2.22
N THR A 8 -30.08 -34.95 1.11
CA THR A 8 -28.83 -34.17 0.95
C THR A 8 -29.22 -32.71 1.15
N LEU A 9 -29.00 -32.21 2.36
CA LEU A 9 -29.08 -30.78 2.63
C LEU A 9 -28.05 -30.10 1.73
N THR A 10 -28.53 -29.58 0.58
CA THR A 10 -27.70 -28.73 -0.26
C THR A 10 -27.33 -27.51 0.55
N MET A 11 -26.03 -27.25 0.72
CA MET A 11 -25.52 -26.08 1.45
C MET A 11 -26.10 -24.79 0.84
N ASP A 12 -26.74 -23.98 1.68
CA ASP A 12 -27.20 -22.64 1.28
C ASP A 12 -26.04 -21.66 1.37
N TYR A 13 -25.31 -21.53 0.26
CA TYR A 13 -24.17 -20.62 0.16
C TYR A 13 -24.54 -19.14 0.28
N GLN A 14 -25.80 -18.76 -0.02
CA GLN A 14 -26.24 -17.38 0.21
C GLN A 14 -26.32 -17.07 1.71
N ARG A 15 -26.96 -17.97 2.47
CA ARG A 15 -27.04 -17.85 3.92
C ARG A 15 -25.66 -17.91 4.58
N LEU A 16 -24.76 -18.72 4.07
CA LEU A 16 -23.38 -18.77 4.53
C LEU A 16 -22.69 -17.42 4.28
N LEU A 17 -22.81 -16.85 3.07
CA LEU A 17 -22.22 -15.56 2.73
C LEU A 17 -22.72 -14.43 3.65
N ASP A 18 -24.01 -14.43 4.00
CA ASP A 18 -24.56 -13.42 4.91
C ASP A 18 -23.97 -13.54 6.32
N LYS A 19 -23.74 -14.75 6.81
CA LYS A 19 -23.02 -14.99 8.08
C LYS A 19 -21.55 -14.53 7.98
N ILE A 20 -20.87 -14.81 6.86
CA ILE A 20 -19.49 -14.37 6.62
C ILE A 20 -19.41 -12.84 6.63
N ARG A 21 -20.37 -12.15 6.02
CA ARG A 21 -20.44 -10.67 6.03
C ARG A 21 -20.58 -10.11 7.44
N LEU A 22 -21.49 -10.68 8.23
CA LEU A 22 -21.65 -10.27 9.62
C LEU A 22 -20.37 -10.48 10.43
N ARG A 23 -19.76 -11.66 10.32
CA ARG A 23 -18.54 -12.01 11.03
C ARG A 23 -17.36 -11.13 10.60
N SER A 24 -17.27 -10.78 9.31
CA SER A 24 -16.23 -9.89 8.81
C SER A 24 -16.29 -8.50 9.45
N THR A 25 -17.49 -7.96 9.64
CA THR A 25 -17.70 -6.68 10.33
C THR A 25 -17.25 -6.74 11.79
N GLU A 26 -17.57 -7.83 12.50
CA GLU A 26 -17.13 -8.06 13.89
C GLU A 26 -15.60 -8.15 14.00
N LEU A 27 -14.94 -8.64 12.95
CA LEU A 27 -13.47 -8.69 12.84
C LEU A 27 -12.86 -7.35 12.39
N GLY A 28 -13.67 -6.29 12.22
CA GLY A 28 -13.21 -4.95 11.88
C GLY A 28 -12.95 -4.71 10.40
N PHE A 29 -13.40 -5.60 9.52
CA PHE A 29 -13.39 -5.32 8.08
C PHE A 29 -14.53 -4.35 7.74
N THR A 30 -14.24 -3.37 6.90
CA THR A 30 -15.16 -2.30 6.51
C THR A 30 -15.86 -2.57 5.18
N GLY A 31 -15.45 -3.62 4.48
CA GLY A 31 -16.09 -4.11 3.27
C GLY A 31 -15.69 -5.54 2.96
N ILE A 32 -16.60 -6.28 2.35
CA ILE A 32 -16.40 -7.66 1.91
C ILE A 32 -17.21 -7.94 0.66
N GLY A 33 -16.63 -8.69 -0.27
CA GLY A 33 -17.28 -9.16 -1.47
C GLY A 33 -16.66 -10.45 -1.98
N VAL A 34 -17.29 -11.04 -2.99
CA VAL A 34 -16.83 -12.28 -3.60
C VAL A 34 -16.55 -12.06 -5.08
N ALA A 35 -15.33 -12.36 -5.51
CA ALA A 35 -14.89 -12.29 -6.89
C ALA A 35 -14.79 -13.67 -7.54
N GLU A 36 -14.86 -13.67 -8.86
CA GLU A 36 -14.40 -14.79 -9.69
C GLU A 36 -12.88 -14.87 -9.69
N ALA A 37 -12.38 -16.09 -9.93
CA ALA A 37 -10.95 -16.33 -10.06
C ALA A 37 -10.38 -15.94 -11.45
N GLU A 38 -11.12 -15.20 -12.29
CA GLU A 38 -10.73 -14.84 -13.65
C GLU A 38 -10.23 -13.40 -13.73
N LEU A 39 -8.96 -13.21 -14.13
CA LEU A 39 -8.28 -11.92 -14.21
C LEU A 39 -7.50 -11.74 -15.53
N GLN A 40 -7.95 -12.34 -16.63
CA GLN A 40 -7.22 -12.34 -17.91
C GLN A 40 -6.98 -10.93 -18.47
N ALA A 41 -7.97 -10.03 -18.36
CA ALA A 41 -7.78 -8.64 -18.80
C ALA A 41 -6.74 -7.90 -17.95
N ASP A 42 -6.71 -8.16 -16.64
CA ASP A 42 -5.75 -7.55 -15.73
C ASP A 42 -4.34 -8.13 -15.93
N GLN A 43 -4.23 -9.39 -16.34
CA GLN A 43 -2.96 -10.01 -16.72
C GLN A 43 -2.33 -9.30 -17.94
N ALA A 44 -3.11 -8.99 -18.95
CA ALA A 44 -2.63 -8.26 -20.12
C ALA A 44 -2.09 -6.87 -19.76
N HIS A 45 -2.77 -6.15 -18.85
CA HIS A 45 -2.28 -4.89 -18.31
C HIS A 45 -0.98 -5.03 -17.51
N LEU A 46 -0.87 -6.06 -16.69
CA LEU A 46 0.36 -6.34 -15.95
C LEU A 46 1.50 -6.65 -16.90
N GLN A 47 1.28 -7.49 -17.92
CA GLN A 47 2.30 -7.88 -18.88
C GLN A 47 2.82 -6.66 -19.67
N ASP A 48 1.93 -5.82 -20.19
CA ASP A 48 2.31 -4.59 -20.89
C ASP A 48 3.15 -3.65 -20.00
N TRP A 49 2.80 -3.54 -18.72
CA TRP A 49 3.55 -2.75 -17.74
C TRP A 49 4.94 -3.33 -17.47
N LEU A 50 5.06 -4.66 -17.38
CA LEU A 50 6.33 -5.37 -17.22
C LEU A 50 7.21 -5.24 -18.47
N ASP A 51 6.65 -5.41 -19.67
CA ASP A 51 7.36 -5.33 -20.95
C ASP A 51 7.96 -3.92 -21.18
N GLN A 52 7.31 -2.89 -20.64
CA GLN A 52 7.83 -1.51 -20.67
C GLN A 52 8.84 -1.20 -19.55
N GLY A 53 9.17 -2.18 -18.72
CA GLY A 53 10.09 -2.02 -17.58
C GLY A 53 9.61 -1.01 -16.53
N GLN A 54 8.31 -0.68 -16.51
CA GLN A 54 7.75 0.33 -15.59
C GLN A 54 7.73 -0.13 -14.13
N HIS A 55 8.01 -1.40 -13.86
CA HIS A 55 8.14 -1.97 -12.51
C HIS A 55 9.49 -1.63 -11.83
N GLY A 56 10.48 -1.09 -12.57
CA GLY A 56 11.80 -0.80 -12.03
C GLY A 56 12.49 -2.06 -11.48
N GLN A 57 12.99 -2.00 -10.26
CA GLN A 57 13.70 -3.11 -9.58
C GLN A 57 12.75 -4.07 -8.86
N MET A 58 11.43 -3.97 -9.05
CA MET A 58 10.47 -4.89 -8.42
C MET A 58 10.35 -6.20 -9.21
N ASP A 59 11.48 -6.93 -9.36
CA ASP A 59 11.56 -8.20 -10.12
C ASP A 59 10.56 -9.25 -9.63
N TYR A 60 10.13 -9.14 -8.37
CA TYR A 60 9.09 -10.01 -7.82
C TYR A 60 7.75 -9.84 -8.54
N MET A 61 7.52 -8.74 -9.24
CA MET A 61 6.30 -8.54 -10.05
C MET A 61 6.27 -9.47 -11.27
N ALA A 62 7.44 -9.73 -11.87
CA ALA A 62 7.59 -10.63 -13.02
C ALA A 62 7.79 -12.11 -12.59
N ARG A 63 8.43 -12.34 -11.44
CA ARG A 63 8.94 -13.67 -11.01
C ARG A 63 7.90 -14.78 -10.98
N HIS A 64 6.64 -14.47 -10.72
CA HIS A 64 5.59 -15.46 -10.51
C HIS A 64 4.70 -15.68 -11.75
N GLY A 65 5.00 -15.00 -12.87
CA GLY A 65 4.26 -15.17 -14.13
C GLY A 65 2.74 -15.12 -13.93
N ASP A 66 2.06 -16.09 -14.47
CA ASP A 66 0.59 -16.17 -14.48
C ASP A 66 -0.04 -16.37 -13.08
N MET A 67 0.73 -16.76 -12.07
CA MET A 67 0.17 -16.96 -10.71
C MET A 67 -0.55 -15.73 -10.18
N ARG A 68 -0.16 -14.50 -10.60
CA ARG A 68 -0.79 -13.26 -10.14
C ARG A 68 -2.23 -13.10 -10.62
N SER A 69 -2.53 -13.63 -11.80
CA SER A 69 -3.84 -13.55 -12.45
C SER A 69 -4.60 -14.88 -12.40
N ARG A 70 -3.97 -15.94 -11.92
CA ARG A 70 -4.48 -17.29 -11.85
C ARG A 70 -4.54 -17.76 -10.38
N PRO A 71 -5.60 -17.38 -9.64
CA PRO A 71 -5.82 -17.82 -8.26
C PRO A 71 -5.72 -19.33 -8.05
N ASP A 72 -6.17 -20.11 -9.04
CA ASP A 72 -6.10 -21.56 -9.06
C ASP A 72 -4.67 -22.14 -9.05
N LEU A 73 -3.68 -21.38 -9.56
CA LEU A 73 -2.26 -21.76 -9.48
C LEU A 73 -1.65 -21.48 -8.09
N LEU A 74 -2.21 -20.51 -7.36
CA LEU A 74 -1.79 -20.22 -5.99
C LEU A 74 -2.44 -21.16 -4.97
N GLN A 75 -3.70 -21.50 -5.18
CA GLN A 75 -4.49 -22.41 -4.36
C GLN A 75 -5.30 -23.30 -5.29
N ALA A 76 -4.89 -24.56 -5.43
CA ALA A 76 -5.57 -25.53 -6.29
C ALA A 76 -7.04 -25.67 -5.89
N GLY A 77 -7.92 -25.73 -6.89
CA GLY A 77 -9.37 -25.87 -6.68
C GLY A 77 -10.08 -24.57 -6.33
N THR A 78 -9.44 -23.41 -6.40
CA THR A 78 -10.10 -22.12 -6.12
C THR A 78 -11.28 -21.90 -7.08
N LEU A 79 -12.49 -21.78 -6.52
CA LEU A 79 -13.73 -21.48 -7.23
C LEU A 79 -14.16 -20.03 -7.03
N SER A 80 -13.87 -19.45 -5.86
CA SER A 80 -14.17 -18.06 -5.55
C SER A 80 -13.09 -17.42 -4.68
N VAL A 81 -13.06 -16.10 -4.67
CA VAL A 81 -12.15 -15.30 -3.84
C VAL A 81 -12.98 -14.34 -3.00
N ILE A 82 -12.90 -14.48 -1.68
CA ILE A 82 -13.44 -13.50 -0.76
C ILE A 82 -12.41 -12.38 -0.66
N SER A 83 -12.76 -11.17 -1.11
CA SER A 83 -11.95 -9.97 -0.90
C SER A 83 -12.53 -9.13 0.22
N VAL A 84 -11.66 -8.63 1.08
CA VAL A 84 -12.01 -7.72 2.18
C VAL A 84 -11.22 -6.44 2.10
N ARG A 85 -11.77 -5.38 2.70
CA ARG A 85 -11.03 -4.15 2.97
C ARG A 85 -11.10 -3.79 4.44
N MET A 86 -10.09 -3.09 4.92
CA MET A 86 -10.02 -2.53 6.26
C MET A 86 -9.50 -1.10 6.15
N ASP A 87 -10.35 -0.13 6.49
CA ASP A 87 -9.99 1.27 6.44
C ASP A 87 -8.91 1.56 7.49
N TYR A 88 -7.89 2.33 7.12
CA TYR A 88 -6.90 2.84 8.08
C TYR A 88 -7.02 4.34 8.29
N GLY A 89 -7.98 4.95 7.66
CA GLY A 89 -8.43 6.33 7.65
C GLY A 89 -7.57 7.30 8.42
N ALA A 90 -7.52 8.53 8.00
CA ALA A 90 -6.51 9.34 8.57
C ALA A 90 -6.86 10.84 8.53
N ASP A 91 -6.19 11.64 9.32
CA ASP A 91 -6.32 13.09 9.34
C ASP A 91 -5.56 13.70 8.15
N ASP A 92 -6.28 14.14 7.11
CA ASP A 92 -5.68 14.80 5.95
C ASP A 92 -5.04 16.14 6.32
N LEU A 93 -5.54 16.82 7.34
CA LEU A 93 -5.00 18.10 7.77
C LEU A 93 -3.57 17.94 8.30
N GLN A 94 -3.33 16.96 9.16
CA GLN A 94 -2.00 16.66 9.67
C GLN A 94 -1.02 16.30 8.54
N ALA A 95 -1.47 15.51 7.55
CA ALA A 95 -0.63 15.16 6.41
C ALA A 95 -0.20 16.39 5.60
N TRP A 96 -1.14 17.31 5.33
CA TRP A 96 -0.82 18.57 4.64
C TRP A 96 0.09 19.48 5.45
N GLN A 97 -0.09 19.57 6.77
CA GLN A 97 0.79 20.34 7.65
C GLN A 97 2.23 19.81 7.59
N THR A 98 2.40 18.49 7.68
CA THR A 98 3.72 17.86 7.58
C THR A 98 4.35 18.05 6.20
N LEU A 99 3.61 17.86 5.10
CA LEU A 99 4.10 18.08 3.75
C LEU A 99 4.54 19.52 3.48
N ASN A 100 3.86 20.49 4.09
CA ASN A 100 4.16 21.92 3.94
C ASN A 100 5.20 22.43 4.94
N SER A 101 5.72 21.59 5.83
CA SER A 101 6.76 21.91 6.78
C SER A 101 8.12 21.40 6.31
N PRO A 102 9.02 22.24 5.81
CA PRO A 102 10.30 21.80 5.26
C PRO A 102 11.24 21.09 6.25
N ALA A 103 11.03 21.28 7.55
CA ALA A 103 11.82 20.63 8.60
C ALA A 103 11.24 19.30 9.07
N SER A 104 9.99 18.98 8.68
CA SER A 104 9.29 17.76 9.08
C SER A 104 9.53 16.64 8.09
N ALA A 105 9.61 15.41 8.57
CA ALA A 105 9.71 14.21 7.76
C ALA A 105 8.31 13.68 7.42
N TYR A 106 8.03 13.48 6.15
CA TYR A 106 6.77 12.85 5.74
C TYR A 106 6.91 11.34 5.57
N VAL A 107 6.09 10.60 6.29
CA VAL A 107 5.91 9.15 6.16
C VAL A 107 4.49 8.88 5.68
N ALA A 108 4.34 8.04 4.66
CA ALA A 108 3.02 7.65 4.16
C ALA A 108 2.15 7.05 5.26
N ARG A 109 0.89 7.41 5.28
CA ARG A 109 -0.05 7.17 6.38
C ARG A 109 -0.21 5.70 6.73
N TYR A 110 -0.22 4.82 5.72
CA TYR A 110 -0.34 3.39 5.93
C TYR A 110 0.80 2.79 6.78
N ALA A 111 1.95 3.49 6.85
CA ALA A 111 3.16 3.02 7.51
C ALA A 111 3.40 3.68 8.88
N LEU A 112 2.57 4.62 9.32
CA LEU A 112 2.74 5.30 10.60
C LEU A 112 2.54 4.37 11.80
N GLY A 113 1.63 3.40 11.69
CA GLY A 113 1.29 2.44 12.73
C GLY A 113 2.10 1.15 12.68
N ARG A 114 1.52 0.10 13.22
CA ARG A 114 2.04 -1.26 13.10
C ARG A 114 1.86 -1.81 11.69
N ASP A 115 2.69 -2.77 11.35
CA ASP A 115 2.62 -3.51 10.09
C ASP A 115 1.25 -4.21 9.96
N TYR A 116 0.43 -3.72 9.04
CA TYR A 116 -0.93 -4.21 8.81
C TYR A 116 -1.00 -5.66 8.32
N HIS A 117 0.07 -6.18 7.71
CA HIS A 117 0.09 -7.54 7.18
C HIS A 117 -0.22 -8.60 8.26
N LYS A 118 0.33 -8.45 9.47
CA LYS A 118 0.09 -9.39 10.57
C LYS A 118 -1.35 -9.31 11.06
N LEU A 119 -1.86 -8.10 11.25
CA LEU A 119 -3.22 -7.86 11.71
C LEU A 119 -4.24 -8.41 10.70
N MET A 120 -4.13 -8.02 9.44
CA MET A 120 -5.01 -8.47 8.37
C MET A 120 -5.00 -10.00 8.24
N ARG A 121 -3.81 -10.60 8.18
CA ARG A 121 -3.66 -12.06 8.07
C ARG A 121 -4.30 -12.79 9.25
N GLN A 122 -4.12 -12.29 10.48
CA GLN A 122 -4.73 -12.88 11.67
C GLN A 122 -6.26 -12.81 11.62
N ARG A 123 -6.83 -11.68 11.20
CA ARG A 123 -8.28 -11.49 11.10
C ARG A 123 -8.89 -12.33 9.99
N LEU A 124 -8.23 -12.40 8.82
CA LEU A 124 -8.64 -13.28 7.73
C LEU A 124 -8.60 -14.75 8.13
N LYS A 125 -7.57 -15.16 8.90
CA LYS A 125 -7.51 -16.52 9.43
C LYS A 125 -8.70 -16.82 10.37
N ARG A 126 -9.04 -15.90 11.26
CA ARG A 126 -10.23 -16.03 12.13
C ARG A 126 -11.53 -16.09 11.33
N LEU A 127 -11.61 -15.39 10.21
CA LEU A 127 -12.76 -15.47 9.31
C LEU A 127 -12.84 -16.84 8.63
N ALA A 128 -11.72 -17.39 8.18
CA ALA A 128 -11.65 -18.72 7.61
C ALA A 128 -12.00 -19.82 8.64
N GLU A 129 -11.48 -19.72 9.87
CA GLU A 129 -11.82 -20.61 10.99
C GLU A 129 -13.32 -20.56 11.32
N PHE A 130 -13.95 -19.38 11.23
CA PHE A 130 -15.40 -19.25 11.39
C PHE A 130 -16.15 -19.99 10.27
N ILE A 131 -15.70 -19.86 9.00
CA ILE A 131 -16.31 -20.57 7.87
C ILE A 131 -16.19 -22.09 8.10
N GLU A 132 -15.02 -22.58 8.49
CA GLU A 132 -14.77 -23.98 8.77
C GLU A 132 -15.68 -24.52 9.89
N HIS A 133 -15.93 -23.70 10.92
CA HIS A 133 -16.89 -24.06 11.98
C HIS A 133 -18.34 -24.20 11.47
N GLU A 134 -18.74 -23.37 10.50
CA GLU A 134 -20.10 -23.37 9.97
C GLU A 134 -20.40 -24.54 9.01
N ILE A 135 -19.37 -24.98 8.24
CA ILE A 135 -19.59 -25.93 7.14
C ILE A 135 -18.72 -27.19 7.19
N GLY A 136 -17.78 -27.29 8.12
CA GLY A 136 -16.73 -28.30 8.14
C GLY A 136 -15.52 -27.90 7.31
N ALA A 137 -14.58 -28.84 7.16
CA ALA A 137 -13.31 -28.61 6.45
C ALA A 137 -13.52 -28.19 4.98
N PHE A 138 -12.79 -27.20 4.55
CA PHE A 138 -12.74 -26.70 3.17
C PHE A 138 -11.31 -26.25 2.82
N ASN A 139 -11.00 -26.14 1.53
CA ASN A 139 -9.68 -25.66 1.12
C ASN A 139 -9.68 -24.14 1.03
N TYR A 140 -8.70 -23.52 1.70
CA TYR A 140 -8.54 -22.08 1.63
C TYR A 140 -7.08 -21.64 1.75
N ARG A 141 -6.81 -20.42 1.29
CA ARG A 141 -5.56 -19.72 1.50
C ARG A 141 -5.79 -18.24 1.77
N VAL A 142 -5.23 -17.75 2.88
CA VAL A 142 -5.27 -16.33 3.27
C VAL A 142 -4.10 -15.61 2.65
N LEU A 143 -4.36 -14.49 1.98
CA LEU A 143 -3.38 -13.65 1.30
C LEU A 143 -3.53 -12.18 1.74
N VAL A 144 -2.40 -11.48 1.84
CA VAL A 144 -2.34 -10.04 2.11
C VAL A 144 -1.09 -9.49 1.45
N ASP A 145 -1.21 -8.55 0.52
CA ASP A 145 -0.17 -7.75 -0.14
C ASP A 145 1.05 -8.53 -0.66
N SER A 146 1.79 -9.19 0.21
CA SER A 146 3.05 -9.86 -0.13
C SER A 146 2.91 -11.12 -1.01
N ALA A 147 1.68 -11.57 -1.28
CA ALA A 147 1.42 -12.70 -2.16
C ALA A 147 1.43 -12.28 -3.64
N PRO A 148 1.72 -13.20 -4.57
CA PRO A 148 1.59 -12.93 -6.01
C PRO A 148 0.11 -12.94 -6.42
N SER A 149 -0.63 -11.92 -6.01
CA SER A 149 -2.07 -11.72 -6.26
C SER A 149 -2.30 -10.34 -6.87
N LEU A 150 -3.30 -10.21 -7.74
CA LEU A 150 -3.81 -8.92 -8.22
C LEU A 150 -4.96 -8.45 -7.32
N GLU A 151 -4.66 -8.15 -6.05
CA GLU A 151 -5.64 -7.82 -5.01
C GLU A 151 -6.62 -6.72 -5.44
N ARG A 152 -6.13 -5.64 -6.04
CA ARG A 152 -7.00 -4.53 -6.51
C ARG A 152 -7.98 -4.95 -7.59
N ALA A 153 -7.58 -5.85 -8.48
CA ALA A 153 -8.44 -6.39 -9.52
C ALA A 153 -9.50 -7.33 -8.92
N LEU A 154 -9.10 -8.18 -7.99
CA LEU A 154 -10.02 -9.05 -7.23
C LEU A 154 -11.01 -8.22 -6.42
N ALA A 155 -10.55 -7.24 -5.68
CA ALA A 155 -11.40 -6.37 -4.87
C ALA A 155 -12.39 -5.56 -5.75
N ARG A 156 -11.97 -5.07 -6.93
CA ARG A 156 -12.86 -4.46 -7.92
C ARG A 156 -13.92 -5.47 -8.40
N ASN A 157 -13.51 -6.69 -8.74
CA ASN A 157 -14.44 -7.73 -9.20
C ASN A 157 -15.36 -8.21 -8.08
N ALA A 158 -14.93 -8.11 -6.82
CA ALA A 158 -15.74 -8.36 -5.63
C ALA A 158 -16.73 -7.21 -5.30
N GLY A 159 -16.72 -6.12 -6.07
CA GLY A 159 -17.64 -5.00 -5.84
C GLY A 159 -17.19 -3.99 -4.79
N LEU A 160 -15.93 -4.06 -4.32
CA LEU A 160 -15.42 -3.19 -3.24
C LEU A 160 -15.02 -1.78 -3.70
N GLY A 161 -15.09 -1.49 -4.99
CA GLY A 161 -14.74 -0.19 -5.54
C GLY A 161 -14.23 -0.28 -6.97
N TRP A 162 -13.75 0.83 -7.52
CA TRP A 162 -13.13 0.90 -8.85
C TRP A 162 -11.67 1.29 -8.75
N ILE A 163 -10.86 0.91 -9.72
CA ILE A 163 -9.47 1.35 -9.81
C ILE A 163 -9.44 2.79 -10.33
N GLY A 164 -8.96 3.71 -9.51
CA GLY A 164 -8.85 5.13 -9.83
C GLY A 164 -7.71 5.44 -10.80
N LYS A 165 -7.68 6.64 -11.40
CA LYS A 165 -6.61 7.08 -12.30
C LYS A 165 -5.21 7.00 -11.65
N HIS A 166 -5.12 7.11 -10.33
CA HIS A 166 -3.89 6.92 -9.54
C HIS A 166 -3.57 5.45 -9.20
N THR A 167 -4.28 4.51 -9.79
CA THR A 167 -4.12 3.05 -9.63
C THR A 167 -4.56 2.45 -8.28
N CYS A 168 -4.90 3.23 -7.27
CA CYS A 168 -5.50 2.71 -6.04
C CYS A 168 -6.98 2.35 -6.27
N LEU A 169 -7.48 1.40 -5.49
CA LEU A 169 -8.92 1.12 -5.42
C LEU A 169 -9.62 2.27 -4.68
N ILE A 170 -10.77 2.70 -5.17
CA ILE A 170 -11.59 3.76 -4.58
C ILE A 170 -12.98 3.21 -4.32
N ASP A 171 -13.47 3.40 -3.11
CA ASP A 171 -14.86 3.18 -2.76
C ASP A 171 -15.60 4.52 -2.66
N LYS A 172 -16.87 4.56 -3.09
CA LYS A 172 -17.66 5.81 -3.13
C LYS A 172 -17.99 6.38 -1.76
N ASP A 173 -18.01 5.53 -0.71
CA ASP A 173 -18.45 5.88 0.63
C ASP A 173 -17.29 5.95 1.65
N SER A 174 -16.07 5.51 1.25
CA SER A 174 -14.90 5.41 2.14
C SER A 174 -13.59 5.91 1.51
N GLY A 175 -13.61 6.35 0.24
CA GLY A 175 -12.39 6.82 -0.43
C GLY A 175 -11.43 5.67 -0.78
N SER A 176 -10.13 5.86 -0.52
CA SER A 176 -9.08 4.89 -0.89
C SER A 176 -8.10 4.57 0.26
N TRP A 177 -8.39 5.03 1.48
CA TRP A 177 -7.54 4.81 2.66
C TRP A 177 -7.87 3.49 3.34
N PHE A 178 -7.60 2.36 2.66
CA PHE A 178 -7.84 1.03 3.20
C PHE A 178 -6.82 -0.01 2.70
N PHE A 179 -6.61 -1.04 3.51
CA PHE A 179 -5.88 -2.24 3.15
C PHE A 179 -6.82 -3.26 2.51
N LEU A 180 -6.24 -4.14 1.69
CA LEU A 180 -6.93 -5.26 1.05
C LEU A 180 -6.40 -6.58 1.58
N GLY A 181 -7.20 -7.64 1.45
CA GLY A 181 -6.80 -8.99 1.72
C GLY A 181 -7.81 -9.99 1.19
N GLU A 182 -7.38 -11.23 0.97
CA GLU A 182 -8.16 -12.25 0.29
C GLU A 182 -8.16 -13.59 1.04
N ILE A 183 -9.27 -14.32 0.86
CA ILE A 183 -9.35 -15.76 1.12
C ILE A 183 -9.70 -16.42 -0.21
N TYR A 184 -8.75 -17.18 -0.76
CA TYR A 184 -8.98 -18.06 -1.90
C TYR A 184 -9.62 -19.35 -1.40
N THR A 185 -10.71 -19.82 -2.04
CA THR A 185 -11.47 -20.95 -1.53
C THR A 185 -12.09 -21.81 -2.64
N ASP A 186 -12.24 -23.08 -2.36
CA ASP A 186 -12.98 -24.04 -3.20
C ASP A 186 -14.51 -24.00 -3.00
N LEU A 187 -15.01 -23.08 -2.19
CA LEU A 187 -16.44 -22.88 -1.98
C LEU A 187 -17.04 -22.13 -3.18
N PRO A 188 -18.16 -22.59 -3.76
CA PRO A 188 -18.88 -21.89 -4.83
C PRO A 188 -19.78 -20.78 -4.24
N LEU A 189 -19.17 -19.79 -3.61
CA LEU A 189 -19.89 -18.67 -2.99
C LEU A 189 -20.59 -17.81 -4.06
N PRO A 190 -21.78 -17.26 -3.75
CA PRO A 190 -22.45 -16.31 -4.63
C PRO A 190 -21.56 -15.07 -4.86
N ARG A 191 -21.40 -14.73 -6.13
CA ARG A 191 -20.53 -13.61 -6.55
C ARG A 191 -21.21 -12.27 -6.32
N SER A 192 -20.41 -11.24 -6.11
CA SER A 192 -20.91 -9.88 -6.09
C SER A 192 -21.37 -9.46 -7.49
N ASN A 193 -22.65 -9.14 -7.65
CA ASN A 193 -23.25 -8.86 -8.97
C ASN A 193 -22.91 -7.45 -9.48
N GLU A 194 -22.50 -6.53 -8.61
CA GLU A 194 -22.22 -5.15 -8.96
C GLU A 194 -20.72 -4.93 -9.15
N LYS A 195 -20.33 -4.62 -10.39
CA LYS A 195 -18.99 -4.06 -10.67
C LYS A 195 -19.12 -2.54 -10.57
N PRO A 196 -18.52 -1.89 -9.55
CA PRO A 196 -18.60 -0.44 -9.42
C PRO A 196 -18.05 0.24 -10.67
N GLN A 197 -18.84 1.13 -11.25
CA GLN A 197 -18.40 1.94 -12.38
C GLN A 197 -17.36 2.97 -11.89
N GLY A 198 -16.36 3.27 -12.71
CA GLY A 198 -15.37 4.28 -12.40
C GLY A 198 -15.96 5.69 -12.41
N HIS A 199 -15.78 6.42 -11.32
CA HIS A 199 -16.31 7.78 -11.16
C HIS A 199 -15.23 8.88 -11.22
N CYS A 200 -14.04 8.58 -11.78
CA CYS A 200 -13.01 9.61 -11.97
C CYS A 200 -13.36 10.65 -13.05
N GLY A 201 -14.20 10.30 -14.02
CA GLY A 201 -14.66 11.21 -15.07
C GLY A 201 -13.52 12.01 -15.71
N THR A 202 -13.69 13.32 -15.82
CA THR A 202 -12.69 14.26 -16.37
C THR A 202 -11.64 14.71 -15.34
N CYS A 203 -11.75 14.33 -14.04
CA CYS A 203 -10.83 14.75 -12.99
C CYS A 203 -9.39 14.26 -13.25
N THR A 204 -8.40 15.16 -13.13
CA THR A 204 -6.97 14.88 -13.31
C THR A 204 -6.14 15.19 -12.07
N ARG A 205 -6.74 15.57 -10.94
CA ARG A 205 -6.04 16.07 -9.75
C ARG A 205 -4.86 15.20 -9.31
N CYS A 206 -5.03 13.88 -9.30
CA CYS A 206 -3.96 12.95 -8.89
C CYS A 206 -2.81 12.89 -9.89
N ILE A 207 -3.07 13.14 -11.19
CA ILE A 207 -2.05 13.22 -12.24
C ILE A 207 -1.28 14.54 -12.09
N ASP A 208 -2.01 15.64 -11.94
CA ASP A 208 -1.46 17.00 -11.90
C ASP A 208 -0.61 17.25 -10.65
N VAL A 209 -1.00 16.70 -9.49
CA VAL A 209 -0.29 16.88 -8.23
C VAL A 209 0.98 16.04 -8.12
N CYS A 210 1.13 14.97 -8.92
CA CYS A 210 2.24 14.05 -8.78
C CYS A 210 3.58 14.75 -9.00
N PRO A 211 4.43 14.94 -7.97
CA PRO A 211 5.62 15.78 -8.06
C PRO A 211 6.64 15.29 -9.10
N THR A 212 6.64 13.98 -9.35
CA THR A 212 7.56 13.31 -10.28
C THR A 212 6.88 12.87 -11.57
N GLN A 213 5.60 13.22 -11.75
CA GLN A 213 4.80 12.82 -12.93
C GLN A 213 4.83 11.31 -13.18
N ALA A 214 4.74 10.53 -12.10
CA ALA A 214 4.78 9.07 -12.17
C ALA A 214 3.50 8.46 -12.74
N ILE A 215 2.34 9.15 -12.65
CA ILE A 215 1.07 8.73 -13.26
C ILE A 215 1.09 9.21 -14.71
N VAL A 216 1.59 8.36 -15.59
CA VAL A 216 1.87 8.69 -17.01
C VAL A 216 0.61 8.69 -17.89
N ALA A 217 -0.46 8.03 -17.44
CA ALA A 217 -1.78 8.04 -18.04
C ALA A 217 -2.82 7.60 -17.00
N PRO A 218 -4.12 7.82 -17.22
CA PRO A 218 -5.16 7.23 -16.36
C PRO A 218 -4.94 5.73 -16.16
N ASN A 219 -4.91 5.28 -14.89
CA ASN A 219 -4.68 3.89 -14.48
C ASN A 219 -3.30 3.32 -14.86
N ARG A 220 -2.34 4.17 -15.19
CA ARG A 220 -0.98 3.76 -15.57
C ARG A 220 0.07 4.52 -14.77
N LEU A 221 0.89 3.79 -14.04
CA LEU A 221 1.96 4.31 -13.19
C LEU A 221 3.31 3.79 -13.68
N ASP A 222 4.26 4.69 -13.95
CA ASP A 222 5.67 4.32 -14.07
C ASP A 222 6.30 4.33 -12.66
N ALA A 223 6.53 3.14 -12.09
CA ALA A 223 7.05 3.01 -10.75
C ALA A 223 8.45 3.64 -10.61
N ARG A 224 9.27 3.65 -11.65
CA ARG A 224 10.63 4.23 -11.64
C ARG A 224 10.63 5.72 -11.27
N ARG A 225 9.50 6.39 -11.47
CA ARG A 225 9.28 7.80 -11.13
C ARG A 225 8.51 7.99 -9.83
N CYS A 226 7.80 6.96 -9.34
CA CYS A 226 6.94 7.07 -8.18
C CYS A 226 7.77 7.24 -6.89
N ILE A 227 7.48 8.30 -6.11
CA ILE A 227 8.17 8.56 -4.83
C ILE A 227 8.01 7.38 -3.87
N SER A 228 6.85 6.72 -3.86
CA SER A 228 6.64 5.53 -3.03
C SER A 228 7.63 4.42 -3.40
N TYR A 229 7.79 4.13 -4.70
CA TYR A 229 8.79 3.18 -5.17
C TYR A 229 10.22 3.64 -4.83
N LEU A 230 10.57 4.89 -5.11
CA LEU A 230 11.93 5.42 -4.90
C LEU A 230 12.36 5.35 -3.44
N THR A 231 11.43 5.57 -2.51
CA THR A 231 11.73 5.61 -1.07
C THR A 231 11.60 4.25 -0.37
N ILE A 232 10.91 3.27 -0.96
CA ILE A 232 10.65 1.97 -0.35
C ILE A 232 11.41 0.83 -1.04
N GLU A 233 11.25 0.71 -2.37
CA GLU A 233 11.67 -0.46 -3.14
C GLU A 233 13.01 -0.26 -3.84
N HIS A 234 13.25 0.95 -4.35
CA HIS A 234 14.46 1.27 -5.12
C HIS A 234 15.71 1.15 -4.25
N ARG A 235 16.69 0.40 -4.74
CA ARG A 235 18.01 0.24 -4.11
C ARG A 235 19.06 1.02 -4.89
N GLY A 236 19.97 1.66 -4.17
CA GLY A 236 21.04 2.46 -4.79
C GLY A 236 20.68 3.93 -4.96
N SER A 237 21.30 4.57 -5.92
CA SER A 237 21.19 6.02 -6.16
C SER A 237 19.83 6.40 -6.73
N ILE A 238 19.17 7.39 -6.13
CA ILE A 238 17.97 8.03 -6.70
C ILE A 238 18.42 8.94 -7.85
N PRO A 239 17.80 8.88 -9.05
CA PRO A 239 18.11 9.79 -10.14
C PRO A 239 18.05 11.25 -9.70
N GLU A 240 19.07 12.04 -10.08
CA GLU A 240 19.24 13.40 -9.53
C GLU A 240 18.05 14.31 -9.82
N GLU A 241 17.47 14.20 -11.01
CA GLU A 241 16.30 14.96 -11.45
C GLU A 241 15.04 14.65 -10.61
N LEU A 242 14.99 13.52 -9.92
CA LEU A 242 13.86 13.13 -9.07
C LEU A 242 14.04 13.52 -7.61
N ARG A 243 15.28 13.86 -7.17
CA ARG A 243 15.56 14.15 -5.75
C ARG A 243 14.86 15.43 -5.27
N ALA A 244 14.86 16.49 -6.06
CA ALA A 244 14.18 17.73 -5.69
C ALA A 244 12.66 17.58 -5.60
N PRO A 245 11.96 16.93 -6.54
CA PRO A 245 10.53 16.67 -6.48
C PRO A 245 10.08 15.78 -5.29
N ILE A 246 10.97 14.95 -4.72
CA ILE A 246 10.64 14.14 -3.53
C ILE A 246 10.24 15.01 -2.35
N GLY A 247 10.82 16.23 -2.23
CA GLY A 247 10.53 17.10 -1.09
C GLY A 247 10.98 16.46 0.22
N ASN A 248 10.10 16.48 1.22
CA ASN A 248 10.35 15.94 2.56
C ASN A 248 9.83 14.51 2.77
N ARG A 249 9.47 13.80 1.70
CA ARG A 249 8.92 12.42 1.77
C ARG A 249 10.06 11.43 1.94
N ILE A 250 10.13 10.82 3.12
CA ILE A 250 11.21 9.88 3.47
C ILE A 250 10.80 8.41 3.34
N PHE A 251 9.49 8.14 3.34
CA PHE A 251 8.95 6.79 3.16
C PHE A 251 7.54 6.84 2.58
N GLY A 252 7.37 6.35 1.34
CA GLY A 252 6.09 6.38 0.66
C GLY A 252 5.68 7.79 0.21
N CYS A 253 4.46 7.90 -0.31
CA CYS A 253 3.88 9.14 -0.82
C CYS A 253 2.38 8.99 -0.94
N ASP A 254 1.65 10.00 -0.46
CA ASP A 254 0.18 9.99 -0.45
C ASP A 254 -0.43 11.11 -1.31
N ASP A 255 0.37 11.90 -2.04
CA ASP A 255 -0.10 13.09 -2.76
C ASP A 255 -1.31 12.82 -3.65
N CYS A 256 -1.27 11.75 -4.43
CA CYS A 256 -2.35 11.39 -5.33
C CYS A 256 -3.65 10.98 -4.62
N GLN A 257 -3.54 10.45 -3.39
CA GLN A 257 -4.70 10.12 -2.56
C GLN A 257 -5.21 11.35 -1.80
N LEU A 258 -4.32 12.19 -1.26
CA LEU A 258 -4.68 13.42 -0.52
C LEU A 258 -5.52 14.40 -1.35
N VAL A 259 -5.27 14.51 -2.66
CA VAL A 259 -6.05 15.39 -3.54
C VAL A 259 -7.29 14.72 -4.11
N CYS A 260 -7.46 13.42 -3.89
CA CYS A 260 -8.59 12.68 -4.45
C CYS A 260 -9.91 13.13 -3.81
N PRO A 261 -10.87 13.67 -4.59
CA PRO A 261 -12.12 14.17 -4.02
C PRO A 261 -12.96 13.10 -3.34
N TRP A 262 -12.71 11.83 -3.63
CA TRP A 262 -13.41 10.72 -3.00
C TRP A 262 -12.94 10.47 -1.57
N ASN A 263 -11.72 10.88 -1.22
CA ASN A 263 -11.17 10.71 0.13
C ASN A 263 -11.82 11.63 1.18
N LYS A 264 -12.62 12.64 0.76
CA LYS A 264 -13.47 13.40 1.71
C LYS A 264 -14.51 12.52 2.43
N PHE A 265 -14.79 11.32 1.91
CA PHE A 265 -15.70 10.36 2.53
C PHE A 265 -14.97 9.33 3.40
N ALA A 266 -13.63 9.37 3.42
CA ALA A 266 -12.83 8.48 4.23
C ALA A 266 -13.17 8.63 5.71
N LYS A 267 -13.23 7.49 6.42
CA LYS A 267 -13.54 7.45 7.85
C LYS A 267 -12.27 7.14 8.62
N ILE A 268 -12.08 7.83 9.73
CA ILE A 268 -11.01 7.48 10.67
C ILE A 268 -11.38 6.14 11.30
N HIS A 269 -10.48 5.18 11.19
CA HIS A 269 -10.67 3.85 11.79
C HIS A 269 -10.18 3.85 13.23
N ALA A 270 -10.94 3.18 14.13
CA ALA A 270 -10.61 3.09 15.54
C ALA A 270 -9.60 1.96 15.88
N GLU A 271 -8.90 1.40 14.87
CA GLU A 271 -7.92 0.34 15.11
C GLU A 271 -6.66 0.88 15.77
N PRO A 272 -6.35 0.48 17.01
CA PRO A 272 -5.19 1.02 17.74
C PRO A 272 -3.85 0.74 17.05
N ASP A 273 -3.74 -0.36 16.30
CA ASP A 273 -2.51 -0.72 15.58
C ASP A 273 -2.19 0.25 14.42
N PHE A 274 -3.15 1.08 13.98
CA PHE A 274 -2.94 2.09 12.93
C PHE A 274 -2.54 3.47 13.49
N ALA A 275 -2.56 3.65 14.82
CA ALA A 275 -2.10 4.87 15.45
C ALA A 275 -0.59 5.11 15.18
N ALA A 276 -0.21 6.39 14.98
CA ALA A 276 1.18 6.75 14.73
C ALA A 276 2.09 6.32 15.88
N ARG A 277 3.24 5.75 15.54
CA ARG A 277 4.27 5.28 16.48
C ARG A 277 5.52 6.15 16.36
N ASN A 278 6.25 6.29 17.48
CA ASN A 278 7.54 7.00 17.53
C ASN A 278 7.45 8.45 17.00
N ASN A 279 6.29 9.08 17.10
CA ASN A 279 5.99 10.43 16.60
C ASN A 279 6.30 10.61 15.09
N LEU A 280 6.19 9.53 14.29
CA LEU A 280 6.53 9.55 12.87
C LEU A 280 5.61 10.44 12.03
N ASP A 281 4.46 10.81 12.55
CA ASP A 281 3.52 11.78 11.97
C ASP A 281 3.96 13.24 12.13
N GLN A 282 4.91 13.51 13.05
CA GLN A 282 5.40 14.85 13.40
C GLN A 282 6.93 14.90 13.57
N ALA A 283 7.64 13.88 13.16
CA ALA A 283 9.09 13.78 13.36
C ALA A 283 9.85 14.85 12.58
N SER A 284 10.90 15.40 13.18
CA SER A 284 11.83 16.25 12.46
C SER A 284 12.81 15.42 11.61
N LEU A 285 13.24 15.98 10.48
CA LEU A 285 14.26 15.35 9.64
C LEU A 285 15.57 15.13 10.40
N LEU A 286 15.96 16.06 11.27
CA LEU A 286 17.21 15.97 12.04
C LEU A 286 17.15 14.87 13.10
N ASP A 287 16.03 14.75 13.82
CA ASP A 287 15.86 13.70 14.82
C ASP A 287 15.95 12.30 14.18
N LEU A 288 15.35 12.14 13.01
CA LEU A 288 15.39 10.86 12.30
C LEU A 288 16.75 10.57 11.66
N MET A 289 17.48 11.60 11.20
CA MET A 289 18.84 11.48 10.68
C MET A 289 19.84 11.07 11.77
N ALA A 290 19.57 11.45 13.02
CA ALA A 290 20.41 11.11 14.17
C ALA A 290 20.24 9.66 14.64
N TRP A 291 19.20 8.95 14.21
CA TRP A 291 19.04 7.55 14.62
C TRP A 291 20.23 6.69 14.16
N THR A 292 20.76 5.90 15.08
CA THR A 292 21.70 4.83 14.75
C THR A 292 20.98 3.68 14.07
N GLU A 293 21.73 2.74 13.47
CA GLU A 293 21.13 1.52 12.88
C GLU A 293 20.37 0.71 13.92
N GLU A 294 20.90 0.60 15.13
CA GLU A 294 20.24 -0.10 16.23
C GLU A 294 18.93 0.56 16.62
N GLU A 295 18.92 1.88 16.74
CA GLU A 295 17.68 2.65 17.00
C GLU A 295 16.67 2.52 15.87
N PHE A 296 17.10 2.59 14.60
CA PHE A 296 16.24 2.36 13.46
C PHE A 296 15.60 0.98 13.54
N LEU A 297 16.39 -0.08 13.75
CA LEU A 297 15.89 -1.44 13.85
C LEU A 297 14.93 -1.64 15.03
N SER A 298 15.24 -1.07 16.18
CA SER A 298 14.39 -1.15 17.37
C SER A 298 13.07 -0.38 17.19
N ARG A 299 13.13 0.88 16.75
CA ARG A 299 11.96 1.74 16.61
C ARG A 299 11.05 1.32 15.45
N THR A 300 11.58 0.69 14.41
CA THR A 300 10.81 0.18 13.27
C THR A 300 10.40 -1.29 13.42
N GLU A 301 10.61 -1.90 14.57
CA GLU A 301 10.14 -3.26 14.83
C GLU A 301 8.61 -3.35 14.69
N GLY A 302 8.15 -4.29 13.84
CA GLY A 302 6.74 -4.46 13.53
C GLY A 302 6.12 -3.28 12.77
N SER A 303 6.94 -2.51 12.03
CA SER A 303 6.51 -1.46 11.12
C SER A 303 6.87 -1.80 9.67
N ALA A 304 6.06 -1.37 8.71
CA ALA A 304 6.34 -1.50 7.28
C ALA A 304 7.63 -0.76 6.87
N ILE A 305 8.03 0.28 7.61
CA ILE A 305 9.23 1.09 7.36
C ILE A 305 10.50 0.23 7.39
N ARG A 306 10.56 -0.79 8.24
CA ARG A 306 11.73 -1.66 8.39
C ARG A 306 12.21 -2.27 7.06
N ARG A 307 11.29 -2.46 6.11
CA ARG A 307 11.57 -3.01 4.77
C ARG A 307 12.55 -2.16 3.96
N THR A 308 12.57 -0.84 4.15
CA THR A 308 13.48 0.03 3.41
C THR A 308 14.95 -0.21 3.76
N GLY A 309 15.25 -0.64 4.99
CA GLY A 309 16.60 -0.80 5.51
C GLY A 309 17.27 0.53 5.87
N TYR A 310 18.27 0.49 6.75
CA TYR A 310 18.89 1.68 7.32
C TYR A 310 19.61 2.56 6.28
N ILE A 311 20.31 1.95 5.32
CA ILE A 311 21.01 2.70 4.27
C ILE A 311 20.06 3.54 3.43
N ASN A 312 18.95 2.95 2.96
CA ASN A 312 17.96 3.70 2.18
C ASN A 312 17.20 4.72 3.06
N TRP A 313 17.01 4.44 4.33
CA TRP A 313 16.47 5.40 5.30
C TRP A 313 17.33 6.65 5.36
N LEU A 314 18.66 6.52 5.57
CA LEU A 314 19.61 7.64 5.56
C LEU A 314 19.66 8.35 4.21
N ARG A 315 19.65 7.59 3.10
CA ARG A 315 19.57 8.13 1.74
C ARG A 315 18.34 9.04 1.56
N ASN A 316 17.17 8.57 1.96
CA ASN A 316 15.92 9.31 1.83
C ASN A 316 15.92 10.58 2.70
N LEU A 317 16.44 10.47 3.92
CA LEU A 317 16.62 11.62 4.82
C LEU A 317 17.60 12.65 4.26
N ALA A 318 18.71 12.21 3.66
CA ALA A 318 19.66 13.12 3.04
C ALA A 318 19.03 13.91 1.87
N VAL A 319 18.18 13.28 1.06
CA VAL A 319 17.40 13.95 0.03
C VAL A 319 16.42 14.95 0.65
N ALA A 320 15.69 14.54 1.66
CA ALA A 320 14.69 15.39 2.32
C ALA A 320 15.33 16.62 3.00
N ILE A 321 16.45 16.45 3.70
CA ILE A 321 17.21 17.56 4.32
C ILE A 321 17.76 18.49 3.23
N GLY A 322 18.28 17.97 2.11
CA GLY A 322 18.70 18.79 0.97
C GLY A 322 17.58 19.64 0.37
N ASN A 323 16.33 19.18 0.50
CA ASN A 323 15.14 19.93 0.09
C ASN A 323 14.65 20.95 1.15
N ALA A 324 15.06 20.84 2.42
CA ALA A 324 14.66 21.72 3.51
C ALA A 324 15.18 23.15 3.31
N GLU A 325 14.71 24.07 4.17
CA GLU A 325 15.31 25.40 4.29
C GLU A 325 16.72 25.28 4.89
N PRO A 326 17.70 26.02 4.37
CA PRO A 326 19.08 25.98 4.87
C PRO A 326 19.17 26.39 6.33
N SER A 327 19.89 25.61 7.15
CA SER A 327 20.27 25.96 8.52
C SER A 327 21.63 25.34 8.85
N ALA A 328 22.30 25.88 9.85
CA ALA A 328 23.59 25.35 10.33
C ALA A 328 23.43 23.86 10.75
N ALA A 329 22.30 23.50 11.36
CA ALA A 329 22.02 22.13 11.77
C ALA A 329 21.84 21.17 10.58
N HIS A 330 21.11 21.59 9.55
CA HIS A 330 20.94 20.80 8.31
C HIS A 330 22.27 20.57 7.60
N LEU A 331 23.10 21.63 7.46
CA LEU A 331 24.43 21.53 6.87
C LEU A 331 25.34 20.60 7.67
N ALA A 332 25.35 20.71 8.99
CA ALA A 332 26.16 19.85 9.87
C ALA A 332 25.74 18.37 9.76
N ALA A 333 24.44 18.10 9.78
CA ALA A 333 23.91 16.73 9.67
C ALA A 333 24.28 16.07 8.34
N LEU A 334 24.17 16.80 7.21
CA LEU A 334 24.57 16.28 5.92
C LEU A 334 26.09 16.13 5.81
N ASN A 335 26.87 17.11 6.32
CA ASN A 335 28.34 17.06 6.30
C ASN A 335 28.88 15.82 7.04
N GLU A 336 28.29 15.47 8.19
CA GLU A 336 28.63 14.23 8.90
C GLU A 336 28.45 13.00 7.99
N LYS A 337 27.38 12.95 7.21
CA LYS A 337 27.08 11.79 6.35
C LYS A 337 27.90 11.72 5.07
N THR A 338 28.66 12.77 4.71
CA THR A 338 29.63 12.69 3.60
C THR A 338 30.81 11.75 3.90
N ALA A 339 31.07 11.45 5.18
CA ALA A 339 32.06 10.47 5.61
C ALA A 339 31.47 9.07 5.87
N HIS A 340 30.19 8.84 5.56
CA HIS A 340 29.54 7.56 5.80
C HIS A 340 30.19 6.42 4.97
N PRO A 341 30.36 5.18 5.52
CA PRO A 341 30.99 4.08 4.78
C PRO A 341 30.27 3.66 3.51
N ASP A 342 28.93 3.78 3.48
CA ASP A 342 28.13 3.42 2.29
C ASP A 342 28.16 4.56 1.25
N PRO A 343 28.50 4.27 -0.03
CA PRO A 343 28.64 5.29 -1.08
C PRO A 343 27.28 5.95 -1.45
N VAL A 344 26.17 5.23 -1.32
CA VAL A 344 24.85 5.76 -1.62
C VAL A 344 24.47 6.87 -0.63
N VAL A 345 24.78 6.68 0.66
CA VAL A 345 24.54 7.71 1.67
C VAL A 345 25.42 8.93 1.42
N ARG A 346 26.73 8.73 1.15
CA ARG A 346 27.66 9.86 0.81
C ARG A 346 27.16 10.67 -0.35
N GLU A 347 26.85 10.04 -1.47
CA GLU A 347 26.40 10.70 -2.70
C GLU A 347 25.18 11.61 -2.44
N HIS A 348 24.20 11.10 -1.69
CA HIS A 348 22.97 11.87 -1.41
C HIS A 348 23.19 12.96 -0.38
N ALA A 349 24.09 12.76 0.60
CA ALA A 349 24.50 13.79 1.54
C ALA A 349 25.25 14.94 0.82
N GLU A 350 26.18 14.63 -0.07
CA GLU A 350 26.88 15.61 -0.88
C GLU A 350 25.93 16.39 -1.81
N TRP A 351 24.97 15.71 -2.43
CA TRP A 351 23.94 16.36 -3.23
C TRP A 351 23.12 17.32 -2.36
N GLY A 352 22.69 16.89 -1.17
CA GLY A 352 21.93 17.71 -0.25
C GLY A 352 22.71 18.96 0.19
N LEU A 353 24.01 18.82 0.50
CA LEU A 353 24.89 19.94 0.84
C LEU A 353 24.96 20.96 -0.30
N ARG A 354 25.33 20.53 -1.52
CA ARG A 354 25.38 21.40 -2.70
C ARG A 354 24.08 22.18 -2.90
N ARG A 355 22.95 21.51 -2.70
CA ARG A 355 21.63 22.12 -2.83
C ARG A 355 21.33 23.16 -1.77
N LEU A 356 21.63 22.89 -0.50
CA LEU A 356 21.47 23.86 0.60
C LEU A 356 22.40 25.07 0.41
N GLU A 357 23.66 24.85 0.04
CA GLU A 357 24.60 25.93 -0.26
C GLU A 357 24.16 26.81 -1.43
N SER A 358 23.58 26.19 -2.48
CA SER A 358 23.02 26.94 -3.60
C SER A 358 21.86 27.84 -3.18
N LYS A 359 20.97 27.35 -2.27
CA LYS A 359 19.88 28.16 -1.70
C LYS A 359 20.37 29.33 -0.83
N LEU A 360 21.51 29.17 -0.15
CA LEU A 360 22.11 30.27 0.64
C LEU A 360 22.72 31.38 -0.22
N ARG A 361 23.03 31.09 -1.47
CA ARG A 361 23.62 32.06 -2.40
C ARG A 361 22.59 32.77 -3.27
N ALA A 362 21.37 32.24 -3.35
CA ALA A 362 20.26 32.78 -4.14
C ALA A 362 19.47 33.85 -3.35
#